data_d1e87d696285948e443674a1a49c40e7
#
_entry.id   d1e87d696285948e443674a1a49c40e7
#
_cell.length_a   1.000
_cell.length_b   1.000
_cell.length_c   1.000
_cell.angle_alpha   90.00
_cell.angle_beta   90.00
_cell.angle_gamma   90.00
#
_symmetry.space_group_name_H-M   'P 1'
#
loop_
_entity.id
_entity.type
_entity.pdbx_description
1 polymer ?
#
loop_
_entity_poly.entity_id
_entity_poly.type
_entity_poly.pdbx_seq_one_letter_code
_entity_poly.pdbx_strand_id
1 'polypeptide(L)'
;MLRKPIVLAVAVTTALSLLTGCSGGDENADGKKTLKIAAFEGGYGRDMYVQVVDAYKAKHPDVDVQLQLSKTLEDEISPNMKAGKFPDVVVLPQGRKAALAETLVKDKALENLTDVLDMTVPGEQTTVRAKLADGIVGNLSTNPYNDDKTYLMPMYYAPTGLVYNKGLFAQKGWQVPATWDDMFKLGDTAKAEGIALFTYPTAGYLDSFFFALLADVGGDQFYKDVMTYSDGVWKTPQARQVLDITTKLLSYAAKTTVGYANEQDFTKNQQSLLDNKTLFMPNGTWVVGEMKDAPRASGFEWAMAPLPAVSAGGKRYLTTIVESAWVPSGAQNKDAAKDFVAYLYSDEATGIFAKSNAIQPVKGIAKTLPAEIAPFYQLYEDPTVTALVGGFASTAPVEGVNIKGTLFDTANSIISGDKTVDQWQTALNDASEKLRQAGK
;
A
#
# COMPACT_ATOMS: atom_id res chain seq x y z
N MET A 1 84.34 38.62 19.32
CA MET A 1 84.08 37.62 18.27
C MET A 1 82.58 37.69 17.93
N LEU A 2 82.28 38.40 16.85
CA LEU A 2 80.91 38.61 16.39
C LEU A 2 80.49 37.49 15.40
N ARG A 3 79.40 36.80 15.70
CA ARG A 3 78.75 35.92 14.71
C ARG A 3 77.52 36.66 14.16
N LYS A 4 77.45 36.83 12.86
CA LYS A 4 76.35 37.40 12.12
C LYS A 4 75.25 36.26 11.91
N PRO A 5 73.98 36.61 11.98
CA PRO A 5 72.93 35.69 11.56
C PRO A 5 72.64 35.80 10.05
N ILE A 6 72.49 34.71 9.38
CA ILE A 6 72.07 34.61 7.99
C ILE A 6 70.53 34.70 7.99
N VAL A 7 69.93 35.59 7.24
CA VAL A 7 68.53 35.75 6.98
C VAL A 7 68.17 34.90 5.76
N LEU A 8 67.38 33.93 5.96
CA LEU A 8 66.79 33.08 4.87
C LEU A 8 65.42 33.67 4.51
N ALA A 9 65.32 34.25 3.34
CA ALA A 9 64.04 34.71 2.79
C ALA A 9 63.24 33.50 2.22
N VAL A 10 62.11 33.20 2.83
CA VAL A 10 61.13 32.22 2.29
C VAL A 10 60.08 32.98 1.48
N ALA A 11 60.08 32.77 0.18
CA ALA A 11 59.04 33.26 -0.71
C ALA A 11 57.78 32.43 -0.51
N VAL A 12 56.72 33.02 0.04
CA VAL A 12 55.38 32.43 0.15
C VAL A 12 54.67 32.72 -1.17
N THR A 13 54.55 31.69 -2.01
CA THR A 13 53.64 31.69 -3.18
C THR A 13 52.24 31.39 -2.71
N THR A 14 51.39 32.40 -2.62
CA THR A 14 49.95 32.29 -2.38
C THR A 14 49.27 31.75 -3.64
N ALA A 15 48.95 30.45 -3.67
CA ALA A 15 48.06 29.90 -4.65
C ALA A 15 46.60 30.24 -4.21
N LEU A 16 45.96 31.14 -4.93
CA LEU A 16 44.51 31.38 -4.85
C LEU A 16 43.81 30.18 -5.46
N SER A 17 43.34 29.26 -4.62
CA SER A 17 42.39 28.22 -5.02
C SER A 17 41.01 28.85 -5.18
N LEU A 18 40.56 29.02 -6.39
CA LEU A 18 39.19 29.31 -6.75
C LEU A 18 38.31 28.14 -6.26
N LEU A 19 37.61 28.37 -5.15
CA LEU A 19 36.49 27.49 -4.74
C LEU A 19 35.33 27.73 -5.69
N THR A 20 35.31 26.99 -6.81
CA THR A 20 34.06 26.71 -7.53
C THR A 20 33.27 25.78 -6.67
N GLY A 21 32.22 26.26 -6.02
CA GLY A 21 31.22 25.44 -5.36
C GLY A 21 30.48 24.63 -6.43
N CYS A 22 30.90 23.39 -6.64
CA CYS A 22 30.09 22.37 -7.30
C CYS A 22 29.19 21.78 -6.24
N SER A 23 27.88 21.83 -6.45
CA SER A 23 26.92 20.93 -5.82
C SER A 23 27.18 19.54 -6.41
N GLY A 24 28.20 18.85 -5.92
CA GLY A 24 28.59 17.54 -6.38
C GLY A 24 28.01 16.49 -5.46
N GLY A 25 27.18 15.59 -6.01
CA GLY A 25 26.89 14.31 -5.36
C GLY A 25 28.18 13.48 -5.17
N ASP A 26 28.10 12.44 -4.33
CA ASP A 26 29.20 11.50 -4.10
C ASP A 26 29.67 10.88 -5.46
N GLU A 27 30.86 11.22 -5.91
CA GLU A 27 31.54 10.54 -7.02
C GLU A 27 32.42 9.40 -6.46
N ASN A 28 32.41 8.25 -7.14
CA ASN A 28 33.33 7.16 -6.80
C ASN A 28 34.76 7.46 -7.31
N ALA A 29 35.71 6.54 -7.01
CA ALA A 29 37.11 6.66 -7.42
C ALA A 29 37.31 6.79 -8.95
N ASP A 30 36.33 6.36 -9.75
CA ASP A 30 36.33 6.42 -11.21
C ASP A 30 35.62 7.68 -11.77
N GLY A 31 35.21 8.62 -10.90
CA GLY A 31 34.51 9.86 -11.28
C GLY A 31 33.04 9.65 -11.70
N LYS A 32 32.45 8.49 -11.41
CA LYS A 32 31.04 8.21 -11.67
C LYS A 32 30.18 8.66 -10.51
N LYS A 33 29.00 9.16 -10.81
CA LYS A 33 27.98 9.43 -9.77
C LYS A 33 27.55 8.13 -9.13
N THR A 34 27.51 8.07 -7.81
CA THR A 34 27.03 6.90 -7.07
C THR A 34 25.54 7.01 -6.79
N LEU A 35 24.76 6.00 -7.11
CA LEU A 35 23.33 5.89 -6.76
C LEU A 35 23.13 4.72 -5.78
N LYS A 36 22.76 5.04 -4.54
CA LYS A 36 22.53 4.06 -3.47
C LYS A 36 21.05 3.74 -3.35
N ILE A 37 20.69 2.50 -3.68
CA ILE A 37 19.31 2.00 -3.63
C ILE A 37 19.20 1.00 -2.49
N ALA A 38 18.22 1.18 -1.61
CA ALA A 38 17.86 0.27 -0.54
C ALA A 38 16.43 -0.24 -0.76
N ALA A 39 16.24 -1.55 -0.95
CA ALA A 39 14.93 -2.13 -1.18
C ALA A 39 14.64 -3.32 -0.27
N PHE A 40 13.38 -3.41 0.17
CA PHE A 40 12.92 -4.47 1.04
C PHE A 40 12.78 -5.78 0.26
N GLU A 41 13.44 -6.83 0.74
CA GLU A 41 13.29 -8.19 0.21
C GLU A 41 12.06 -8.85 0.84
N GLY A 42 10.88 -8.55 0.28
CA GLY A 42 9.59 -9.06 0.74
C GLY A 42 9.12 -10.30 -0.02
N GLY A 43 7.80 -10.51 -0.07
CA GLY A 43 7.16 -11.66 -0.71
C GLY A 43 7.38 -11.76 -2.23
N TYR A 44 7.72 -10.66 -2.88
CA TYR A 44 8.05 -10.65 -4.32
C TYR A 44 9.49 -11.10 -4.61
N GLY A 45 10.32 -11.31 -3.60
CA GLY A 45 11.70 -11.74 -3.72
C GLY A 45 12.66 -10.60 -4.11
N ARG A 46 13.91 -10.99 -4.38
CA ARG A 46 15.02 -10.07 -4.67
C ARG A 46 15.32 -9.92 -6.16
N ASP A 47 15.02 -10.93 -6.95
CA ASP A 47 15.50 -11.04 -8.34
C ASP A 47 15.00 -9.91 -9.23
N MET A 48 13.78 -9.44 -9.01
CA MET A 48 13.24 -8.30 -9.74
C MET A 48 14.05 -7.02 -9.55
N TYR A 49 14.50 -6.75 -8.32
CA TYR A 49 15.32 -5.56 -8.04
C TYR A 49 16.70 -5.67 -8.69
N VAL A 50 17.33 -6.86 -8.66
CA VAL A 50 18.60 -7.11 -9.33
C VAL A 50 18.45 -6.87 -10.84
N GLN A 51 17.43 -7.47 -11.46
CA GLN A 51 17.20 -7.34 -12.91
C GLN A 51 16.90 -5.88 -13.32
N VAL A 52 16.10 -5.15 -12.55
CA VAL A 52 15.79 -3.74 -12.84
C VAL A 52 17.02 -2.86 -12.71
N VAL A 53 17.83 -3.07 -11.68
CA VAL A 53 19.08 -2.32 -11.49
C VAL A 53 20.08 -2.64 -12.58
N ASP A 54 20.22 -3.90 -13.00
CA ASP A 54 21.12 -4.28 -14.10
C ASP A 54 20.67 -3.66 -15.44
N ALA A 55 19.35 -3.63 -15.69
CA ALA A 55 18.80 -2.99 -16.88
C ALA A 55 19.01 -1.46 -16.87
N TYR A 56 18.87 -0.82 -15.70
CA TYR A 56 19.18 0.60 -15.53
C TYR A 56 20.67 0.88 -15.78
N LYS A 57 21.59 0.11 -15.17
CA LYS A 57 23.04 0.24 -15.36
C LYS A 57 23.45 0.15 -16.82
N ALA A 58 22.82 -0.74 -17.58
CA ALA A 58 23.11 -0.91 -19.00
C ALA A 58 22.82 0.36 -19.82
N LYS A 59 21.86 1.20 -19.36
CA LYS A 59 21.49 2.47 -20.01
C LYS A 59 22.24 3.68 -19.43
N HIS A 60 22.75 3.55 -18.20
CA HIS A 60 23.44 4.61 -17.46
C HIS A 60 24.86 4.15 -17.05
N PRO A 61 25.77 3.94 -18.01
CA PRO A 61 27.14 3.44 -17.74
C PRO A 61 28.00 4.43 -16.95
N ASP A 62 27.56 5.68 -16.84
CA ASP A 62 28.16 6.78 -16.08
C ASP A 62 27.72 6.81 -14.60
N VAL A 63 26.74 5.96 -14.21
CA VAL A 63 26.25 5.83 -12.85
C VAL A 63 26.72 4.54 -12.19
N ASP A 64 27.35 4.62 -11.02
CA ASP A 64 27.67 3.48 -10.16
C ASP A 64 26.49 3.18 -9.23
N VAL A 65 25.69 2.17 -9.57
CA VAL A 65 24.51 1.82 -8.79
C VAL A 65 24.84 0.75 -7.76
N GLN A 66 24.62 1.09 -6.49
CA GLN A 66 24.81 0.21 -5.33
C GLN A 66 23.43 -0.20 -4.79
N LEU A 67 23.13 -1.50 -4.87
CA LEU A 67 21.85 -2.07 -4.43
C LEU A 67 22.03 -2.82 -3.11
N GLN A 68 21.31 -2.38 -2.07
CA GLN A 68 21.16 -3.08 -0.81
C GLN A 68 19.78 -3.73 -0.76
N LEU A 69 19.73 -5.06 -0.56
CA LEU A 69 18.50 -5.83 -0.40
C LEU A 69 18.52 -6.56 0.94
N SER A 70 17.47 -6.41 1.74
CA SER A 70 17.38 -7.07 3.03
C SER A 70 15.94 -7.28 3.47
N LYS A 71 15.68 -8.38 4.19
CA LYS A 71 14.41 -8.66 4.88
C LYS A 71 14.26 -7.83 6.16
N THR A 72 15.39 -7.36 6.70
CA THR A 72 15.50 -6.50 7.91
C THR A 72 16.02 -5.11 7.54
N LEU A 73 15.65 -4.61 6.35
CA LEU A 73 16.20 -3.38 5.78
C LEU A 73 16.18 -2.20 6.74
N GLU A 74 15.09 -2.01 7.46
CA GLU A 74 14.91 -0.88 8.37
C GLU A 74 15.93 -0.90 9.52
N ASP A 75 16.24 -2.09 10.04
CA ASP A 75 17.23 -2.25 11.12
C ASP A 75 18.65 -1.92 10.64
N GLU A 76 18.92 -2.14 9.35
CA GLU A 76 20.22 -1.91 8.73
C GLU A 76 20.43 -0.45 8.33
N ILE A 77 19.41 0.21 7.71
CA ILE A 77 19.57 1.56 7.19
C ILE A 77 19.28 2.64 8.24
N SER A 78 18.41 2.42 9.24
CA SER A 78 18.06 3.44 10.24
C SER A 78 19.26 3.95 11.04
N PRO A 79 20.19 3.12 11.53
CA PRO A 79 21.39 3.61 12.21
C PRO A 79 22.29 4.44 11.29
N ASN A 80 22.43 4.05 10.03
CA ASN A 80 23.22 4.76 9.04
C ASN A 80 22.61 6.13 8.74
N MET A 81 21.28 6.21 8.56
CA MET A 81 20.58 7.47 8.32
C MET A 81 20.70 8.44 9.51
N LYS A 82 20.62 7.92 10.76
CA LYS A 82 20.87 8.71 11.97
C LYS A 82 22.31 9.25 12.04
N ALA A 83 23.26 8.55 11.42
CA ALA A 83 24.66 8.99 11.27
C ALA A 83 24.90 9.89 10.04
N GLY A 84 23.84 10.34 9.35
CA GLY A 84 23.92 11.19 8.16
C GLY A 84 24.28 10.44 6.86
N LYS A 85 24.26 9.11 6.86
CA LYS A 85 24.54 8.29 5.68
C LYS A 85 23.22 7.75 5.12
N PHE A 86 22.71 8.42 4.10
CA PHE A 86 21.42 8.11 3.50
C PHE A 86 21.58 7.24 2.24
N PRO A 87 20.68 6.27 1.99
CA PRO A 87 20.45 5.80 0.64
C PRO A 87 19.83 6.94 -0.19
N ASP A 88 19.98 6.87 -1.52
CA ASP A 88 19.37 7.83 -2.43
C ASP A 88 17.92 7.47 -2.76
N VAL A 89 17.64 6.18 -2.88
CA VAL A 89 16.27 5.67 -3.07
C VAL A 89 16.00 4.55 -2.07
N VAL A 90 14.82 4.57 -1.48
CA VAL A 90 14.31 3.48 -0.64
C VAL A 90 13.00 2.95 -1.22
N VAL A 91 12.86 1.62 -1.34
CA VAL A 91 11.61 0.95 -1.68
C VAL A 91 11.17 0.11 -0.49
N LEU A 92 10.07 0.50 0.14
CA LEU A 92 9.62 -0.08 1.39
C LEU A 92 8.11 0.06 1.55
N PRO A 93 7.38 -1.00 2.01
CA PRO A 93 5.98 -0.89 2.38
C PRO A 93 5.77 0.07 3.55
N GLN A 94 4.66 0.81 3.52
CA GLN A 94 4.20 1.59 4.66
C GLN A 94 3.54 0.68 5.71
N GLY A 95 3.41 1.18 6.94
CA GLY A 95 2.72 0.47 8.01
C GLY A 95 3.51 -0.68 8.64
N ARG A 96 4.81 -0.78 8.37
CA ARG A 96 5.70 -1.78 8.98
C ARG A 96 5.95 -1.47 10.47
N LYS A 97 6.28 -2.51 11.25
CA LYS A 97 6.46 -2.39 12.71
C LYS A 97 7.56 -1.39 13.11
N ALA A 98 8.65 -1.33 12.36
CA ALA A 98 9.75 -0.39 12.63
C ALA A 98 9.41 1.07 12.29
N ALA A 99 8.35 1.29 11.49
CA ALA A 99 7.78 2.60 11.17
C ALA A 99 8.81 3.63 10.67
N LEU A 100 9.78 3.19 9.84
CA LEU A 100 10.82 4.10 9.32
C LEU A 100 10.23 5.17 8.40
N ALA A 101 9.37 4.78 7.46
CA ALA A 101 8.73 5.73 6.54
C ALA A 101 7.88 6.76 7.32
N GLU A 102 7.09 6.29 8.31
CA GLU A 102 6.26 7.13 9.16
C GLU A 102 7.09 8.09 10.03
N THR A 103 8.26 7.64 10.50
CA THR A 103 9.20 8.50 11.23
C THR A 103 9.72 9.62 10.35
N LEU A 104 10.14 9.31 9.13
CA LEU A 104 10.61 10.32 8.18
C LEU A 104 9.49 11.28 7.75
N VAL A 105 8.27 10.79 7.61
CA VAL A 105 7.08 11.62 7.37
C VAL A 105 6.90 12.60 8.53
N LYS A 106 6.90 12.12 9.78
CA LYS A 106 6.78 12.96 10.97
C LYS A 106 7.87 14.03 11.05
N ASP A 107 9.09 13.66 10.72
CA ASP A 107 10.26 14.55 10.76
C ASP A 107 10.37 15.46 9.52
N LYS A 108 9.43 15.36 8.56
CA LYS A 108 9.45 16.07 7.26
C LYS A 108 10.76 15.83 6.49
N ALA A 109 11.27 14.61 6.58
CA ALA A 109 12.57 14.20 6.06
C ALA A 109 12.47 13.44 4.72
N LEU A 110 11.42 13.66 3.95
CA LEU A 110 11.25 13.14 2.59
C LEU A 110 11.46 14.24 1.55
N GLU A 111 12.09 13.88 0.43
CA GLU A 111 12.23 14.73 -0.75
C GLU A 111 10.90 14.86 -1.50
N ASN A 112 10.63 16.03 -2.05
CA ASN A 112 9.49 16.24 -2.93
C ASN A 112 9.74 15.60 -4.31
N LEU A 113 8.88 14.66 -4.70
CA LEU A 113 8.95 13.91 -5.96
C LEU A 113 7.85 14.31 -6.96
N THR A 114 7.19 15.45 -6.76
CA THR A 114 6.11 15.90 -7.65
C THR A 114 6.59 16.08 -9.08
N ASP A 115 7.81 16.58 -9.26
CA ASP A 115 8.47 16.75 -10.55
C ASP A 115 8.69 15.41 -11.28
N VAL A 116 8.94 14.31 -10.55
CA VAL A 116 9.07 12.98 -11.13
C VAL A 116 7.80 12.57 -11.88
N LEU A 117 6.62 12.97 -11.41
CA LEU A 117 5.37 12.68 -12.10
C LEU A 117 5.31 13.29 -13.50
N ASP A 118 5.95 14.44 -13.70
CA ASP A 118 5.94 15.16 -14.96
C ASP A 118 7.17 14.86 -15.84
N MET A 119 8.12 14.08 -15.33
CA MET A 119 9.25 13.58 -16.11
C MET A 119 8.76 12.62 -17.21
N THR A 120 9.38 12.72 -18.37
CA THR A 120 9.24 11.71 -19.42
C THR A 120 9.87 10.40 -18.95
N VAL A 121 9.14 9.30 -19.06
CA VAL A 121 9.66 7.98 -18.73
C VAL A 121 10.86 7.65 -19.64
N PRO A 122 12.03 7.29 -19.09
CA PRO A 122 13.22 7.00 -19.89
C PRO A 122 12.97 5.98 -20.99
N GLY A 123 13.26 6.38 -22.23
CA GLY A 123 13.04 5.55 -23.42
C GLY A 123 11.62 5.57 -24.02
N GLU A 124 10.73 6.38 -23.47
CA GLU A 124 9.34 6.51 -23.92
C GLU A 124 8.97 7.96 -24.24
N GLN A 125 7.76 8.18 -24.81
CA GLN A 125 7.25 9.53 -25.12
C GLN A 125 6.08 9.93 -24.23
N THR A 126 5.98 9.34 -23.04
CA THR A 126 4.91 9.58 -22.08
C THR A 126 5.48 9.98 -20.73
N THR A 127 4.72 10.71 -19.93
CA THR A 127 5.13 11.08 -18.56
C THR A 127 4.74 9.98 -17.57
N VAL A 128 5.45 9.94 -16.43
CA VAL A 128 5.11 9.03 -15.32
C VAL A 128 3.64 9.19 -14.92
N ARG A 129 3.16 10.42 -14.78
CA ARG A 129 1.76 10.74 -14.45
C ARG A 129 0.77 10.14 -15.44
N ALA A 130 1.06 10.24 -16.73
CA ALA A 130 0.16 9.73 -17.76
C ALA A 130 0.06 8.19 -17.75
N LYS A 131 1.12 7.51 -17.30
CA LYS A 131 1.12 6.03 -17.16
C LYS A 131 0.40 5.55 -15.91
N LEU A 132 0.40 6.32 -14.84
CA LEU A 132 -0.20 5.90 -13.57
C LEU A 132 -1.71 5.73 -13.65
N ALA A 133 -2.24 4.72 -12.97
CA ALA A 133 -3.67 4.51 -12.81
C ALA A 133 -4.32 5.68 -12.05
N ASP A 134 -5.57 5.97 -12.36
CA ASP A 134 -6.30 7.08 -11.74
C ASP A 134 -6.54 6.79 -10.24
N GLY A 135 -6.42 7.83 -9.39
CA GLY A 135 -6.59 7.74 -7.94
C GLY A 135 -5.39 7.20 -7.14
N ILE A 136 -4.33 6.74 -7.82
CA ILE A 136 -3.14 6.18 -7.14
C ILE A 136 -2.27 7.27 -6.49
N VAL A 137 -2.25 8.48 -7.03
CA VAL A 137 -1.53 9.63 -6.46
C VAL A 137 -2.50 10.71 -5.98
N GLY A 138 -2.02 11.65 -5.17
CA GLY A 138 -2.83 12.74 -4.64
C GLY A 138 -3.65 12.37 -3.39
N ASN A 139 -3.37 11.25 -2.77
CA ASN A 139 -3.96 10.78 -1.50
C ASN A 139 -2.93 10.79 -0.37
N LEU A 140 -3.34 10.58 0.88
CA LEU A 140 -2.45 10.64 2.06
C LEU A 140 -1.28 9.63 2.01
N SER A 141 -1.41 8.53 1.26
CA SER A 141 -0.32 7.56 1.12
C SER A 141 0.79 8.02 0.19
N THR A 142 0.51 8.96 -0.69
CA THR A 142 1.50 9.56 -1.60
C THR A 142 1.85 11.00 -1.22
N ASN A 143 0.93 11.69 -0.55
CA ASN A 143 1.05 13.05 -0.03
C ASN A 143 0.77 13.09 1.47
N PRO A 144 1.69 12.59 2.32
CA PRO A 144 1.46 12.48 3.76
C PRO A 144 1.37 13.83 4.48
N TYR A 145 1.82 14.92 3.84
CA TYR A 145 1.78 16.27 4.41
C TYR A 145 0.53 17.06 4.02
N ASN A 146 -0.30 16.51 3.13
CA ASN A 146 -1.52 17.16 2.62
C ASN A 146 -1.26 18.59 2.06
N ASP A 147 -0.16 18.73 1.30
CA ASP A 147 0.32 19.99 0.72
C ASP A 147 0.35 19.98 -0.83
N ASP A 148 -0.49 19.13 -1.44
CA ASP A 148 -0.63 18.95 -2.89
C ASP A 148 0.64 18.46 -3.62
N LYS A 149 1.61 17.89 -2.87
CA LYS A 149 2.83 17.32 -3.42
C LYS A 149 2.86 15.81 -3.29
N THR A 150 3.79 15.18 -3.99
CA THR A 150 4.03 13.73 -3.92
C THR A 150 5.41 13.48 -3.30
N TYR A 151 5.45 12.63 -2.28
CA TYR A 151 6.68 12.25 -1.57
C TYR A 151 6.94 10.75 -1.61
N LEU A 152 5.89 9.97 -1.76
CA LEU A 152 5.91 8.51 -1.78
C LEU A 152 5.36 8.07 -3.14
N MET A 153 6.25 7.59 -4.02
CA MET A 153 5.88 7.14 -5.35
C MET A 153 5.35 5.70 -5.31
N PRO A 154 4.14 5.44 -5.83
CA PRO A 154 3.49 4.12 -5.72
C PRO A 154 4.17 3.10 -6.63
N MET A 155 4.87 2.13 -6.06
CA MET A 155 5.64 1.12 -6.81
C MET A 155 4.82 -0.12 -7.17
N TYR A 156 4.24 -0.76 -6.19
CA TYR A 156 3.40 -1.94 -6.40
C TYR A 156 2.05 -1.69 -5.79
N TYR A 157 1.02 -2.25 -6.42
CA TYR A 157 -0.31 -2.17 -5.85
C TYR A 157 -1.00 -3.53 -5.91
N ALA A 158 -1.80 -3.79 -4.88
CA ALA A 158 -2.62 -4.98 -4.81
C ALA A 158 -4.06 -4.57 -4.50
N PRO A 159 -4.99 -4.79 -5.43
CA PRO A 159 -6.40 -4.62 -5.15
C PRO A 159 -6.84 -5.59 -4.07
N THR A 160 -7.69 -5.12 -3.18
CA THR A 160 -8.35 -5.92 -2.16
C THR A 160 -9.86 -5.73 -2.29
N GLY A 161 -10.61 -6.79 -2.09
CA GLY A 161 -12.06 -6.77 -2.24
C GLY A 161 -12.68 -8.09 -1.81
N LEU A 162 -13.89 -8.34 -2.26
CA LEU A 162 -14.59 -9.59 -2.00
C LEU A 162 -14.14 -10.65 -3.00
N VAL A 163 -13.28 -11.56 -2.56
CA VAL A 163 -12.86 -12.71 -3.35
C VAL A 163 -13.98 -13.75 -3.35
N TYR A 164 -14.23 -14.37 -4.51
CA TYR A 164 -15.26 -15.37 -4.69
C TYR A 164 -14.90 -16.40 -5.77
N ASN A 165 -15.64 -17.52 -5.84
CA ASN A 165 -15.51 -18.52 -6.89
C ASN A 165 -16.42 -18.20 -8.08
N LYS A 166 -15.87 -17.65 -9.16
CA LYS A 166 -16.61 -17.33 -10.39
C LYS A 166 -17.24 -18.56 -11.03
N GLY A 167 -16.56 -19.72 -10.98
CA GLY A 167 -17.09 -20.98 -11.51
C GLY A 167 -18.35 -21.43 -10.80
N LEU A 168 -18.40 -21.30 -9.45
CA LEU A 168 -19.63 -21.60 -8.69
C LEU A 168 -20.78 -20.67 -9.09
N PHE A 169 -20.51 -19.36 -9.22
CA PHE A 169 -21.53 -18.39 -9.63
C PHE A 169 -22.10 -18.72 -11.00
N ALA A 170 -21.24 -19.05 -11.97
CA ALA A 170 -21.66 -19.48 -13.30
C ALA A 170 -22.50 -20.76 -13.25
N GLN A 171 -22.08 -21.77 -12.47
CA GLN A 171 -22.80 -23.03 -12.30
C GLN A 171 -24.21 -22.84 -11.72
N LYS A 172 -24.34 -21.91 -10.75
CA LYS A 172 -25.60 -21.63 -10.06
C LYS A 172 -26.48 -20.59 -10.78
N GLY A 173 -25.97 -19.92 -11.80
CA GLY A 173 -26.63 -18.79 -12.44
C GLY A 173 -26.73 -17.56 -11.54
N TRP A 174 -25.89 -17.48 -10.51
CA TRP A 174 -25.85 -16.33 -9.59
C TRP A 174 -25.10 -15.16 -10.20
N GLN A 175 -25.54 -13.95 -9.85
CA GLN A 175 -24.86 -12.71 -10.24
C GLN A 175 -24.11 -12.17 -9.03
N VAL A 176 -22.97 -11.50 -9.30
CA VAL A 176 -22.28 -10.70 -8.28
C VAL A 176 -23.20 -9.56 -7.84
N PRO A 177 -23.48 -9.42 -6.53
CA PRO A 177 -24.41 -8.41 -6.03
C PRO A 177 -23.98 -7.00 -6.40
N ALA A 178 -24.87 -6.23 -7.01
CA ALA A 178 -24.65 -4.83 -7.34
C ALA A 178 -24.92 -3.89 -6.16
N THR A 179 -25.84 -4.27 -5.29
CA THR A 179 -26.25 -3.51 -4.10
C THR A 179 -26.23 -4.39 -2.85
N TRP A 180 -26.24 -3.77 -1.67
CA TRP A 180 -26.33 -4.49 -0.39
C TRP A 180 -27.62 -5.28 -0.25
N ASP A 181 -28.73 -4.80 -0.81
CA ASP A 181 -29.98 -5.58 -0.83
C ASP A 181 -29.86 -6.85 -1.67
N ASP A 182 -29.17 -6.79 -2.81
CA ASP A 182 -28.89 -7.96 -3.63
C ASP A 182 -27.94 -8.94 -2.91
N MET A 183 -26.95 -8.40 -2.19
CA MET A 183 -26.03 -9.20 -1.36
C MET A 183 -26.79 -10.03 -0.33
N PHE A 184 -27.72 -9.42 0.39
CA PHE A 184 -28.49 -10.13 1.42
C PHE A 184 -29.50 -11.11 0.84
N LYS A 185 -30.13 -10.79 -0.30
CA LYS A 185 -30.99 -11.75 -1.04
C LYS A 185 -30.19 -12.97 -1.50
N LEU A 186 -28.97 -12.76 -2.01
CA LEU A 186 -28.08 -13.87 -2.36
C LEU A 186 -27.69 -14.67 -1.12
N GLY A 187 -27.45 -14.00 0.02
CA GLY A 187 -27.19 -14.64 1.30
C GLY A 187 -28.31 -15.57 1.75
N ASP A 188 -29.56 -15.14 1.63
CA ASP A 188 -30.72 -15.99 1.94
C ASP A 188 -30.83 -17.19 0.99
N THR A 189 -30.56 -16.97 -0.30
CA THR A 189 -30.56 -18.05 -1.31
C THR A 189 -29.45 -19.07 -1.02
N ALA A 190 -28.24 -18.63 -0.76
CA ALA A 190 -27.10 -19.51 -0.46
C ALA A 190 -27.29 -20.28 0.85
N LYS A 191 -27.84 -19.62 1.86
CA LYS A 191 -28.16 -20.25 3.16
C LYS A 191 -29.15 -21.42 3.02
N ALA A 192 -30.13 -21.30 2.11
CA ALA A 192 -31.06 -22.40 1.81
C ALA A 192 -30.34 -23.61 1.22
N GLU A 193 -29.19 -23.43 0.59
CA GLU A 193 -28.32 -24.48 0.04
C GLU A 193 -27.20 -24.92 1.02
N GLY A 194 -27.19 -24.41 2.24
CA GLY A 194 -26.16 -24.70 3.25
C GLY A 194 -24.83 -23.99 3.04
N ILE A 195 -24.80 -22.94 2.21
CA ILE A 195 -23.60 -22.16 1.90
C ILE A 195 -23.68 -20.85 2.69
N ALA A 196 -22.62 -20.49 3.41
CA ALA A 196 -22.53 -19.19 4.10
C ALA A 196 -22.23 -18.08 3.09
N LEU A 197 -22.78 -16.89 3.33
CA LEU A 197 -22.51 -15.74 2.46
C LEU A 197 -21.09 -15.22 2.62
N PHE A 198 -20.55 -15.22 3.85
CA PHE A 198 -19.37 -14.48 4.19
C PHE A 198 -18.45 -15.24 5.16
N THR A 199 -17.16 -15.02 5.02
CA THR A 199 -16.11 -15.35 5.99
C THR A 199 -14.99 -14.33 5.87
N TYR A 200 -14.01 -14.34 6.78
CA TYR A 200 -12.76 -13.58 6.67
C TYR A 200 -11.59 -14.35 7.27
N PRO A 201 -10.37 -14.21 6.74
CA PRO A 201 -9.20 -14.96 7.24
C PRO A 201 -8.90 -14.63 8.70
N THR A 202 -8.59 -13.40 9.00
CA THR A 202 -8.50 -12.82 10.35
C THR A 202 -9.22 -11.48 10.38
N ALA A 203 -9.47 -10.93 11.57
CA ALA A 203 -10.09 -9.61 11.70
C ALA A 203 -9.29 -8.49 10.99
N GLY A 204 -7.96 -8.65 10.87
CA GLY A 204 -7.12 -7.71 10.14
C GLY A 204 -7.46 -7.55 8.67
N TYR A 205 -7.96 -8.60 8.01
CA TYR A 205 -8.38 -8.54 6.60
C TYR A 205 -9.67 -7.73 6.38
N LEU A 206 -10.36 -7.38 7.47
CA LEU A 206 -11.51 -6.48 7.40
C LEU A 206 -11.12 -5.01 7.14
N ASP A 207 -9.84 -4.66 7.16
CA ASP A 207 -9.36 -3.33 6.78
C ASP A 207 -9.79 -2.99 5.34
N SER A 208 -9.60 -3.93 4.42
CA SER A 208 -9.99 -3.78 3.03
C SER A 208 -11.50 -3.56 2.87
N PHE A 209 -12.29 -4.27 3.66
CA PHE A 209 -13.73 -4.15 3.67
C PHE A 209 -14.19 -2.81 4.27
N PHE A 210 -13.73 -2.47 5.49
CA PHE A 210 -14.18 -1.27 6.18
C PHE A 210 -13.77 0.01 5.47
N PHE A 211 -12.55 0.08 4.95
CA PHE A 211 -12.09 1.30 4.30
C PHE A 211 -12.89 1.59 3.04
N ALA A 212 -13.13 0.57 2.22
CA ALA A 212 -14.01 0.72 1.06
C ALA A 212 -15.44 1.11 1.46
N LEU A 213 -16.03 0.45 2.47
CA LEU A 213 -17.39 0.74 2.91
C LEU A 213 -17.55 2.15 3.47
N LEU A 214 -16.57 2.65 4.22
CA LEU A 214 -16.56 4.04 4.70
C LEU A 214 -16.64 5.04 3.52
N ALA A 215 -15.82 4.80 2.49
CA ALA A 215 -15.83 5.65 1.29
C ALA A 215 -17.10 5.47 0.45
N ASP A 216 -17.64 4.26 0.33
CA ASP A 216 -18.88 3.98 -0.38
C ASP A 216 -20.10 4.67 0.28
N VAL A 217 -20.13 4.72 1.62
CA VAL A 217 -21.25 5.30 2.39
C VAL A 217 -21.18 6.83 2.44
N GLY A 218 -19.99 7.39 2.65
CA GLY A 218 -19.88 8.83 2.95
C GLY A 218 -18.99 9.62 1.98
N GLY A 219 -18.41 8.96 0.98
CA GLY A 219 -17.50 9.57 0.01
C GLY A 219 -16.11 9.87 0.57
N ASP A 220 -15.29 10.48 -0.27
CA ASP A 220 -13.88 10.75 0.01
C ASP A 220 -13.67 11.59 1.28
N GLN A 221 -14.54 12.59 1.51
CA GLN A 221 -14.42 13.47 2.67
C GLN A 221 -14.71 12.73 3.98
N PHE A 222 -15.79 11.94 4.03
CA PHE A 222 -16.12 11.18 5.23
C PHE A 222 -15.03 10.14 5.53
N TYR A 223 -14.52 9.45 4.50
CA TYR A 223 -13.38 8.55 4.65
C TYR A 223 -12.17 9.28 5.26
N LYS A 224 -11.80 10.45 4.70
CA LYS A 224 -10.71 11.27 5.22
C LYS A 224 -10.95 11.69 6.67
N ASP A 225 -12.16 12.11 7.01
CA ASP A 225 -12.52 12.51 8.37
C ASP A 225 -12.37 11.37 9.38
N VAL A 226 -12.75 10.15 8.99
CA VAL A 226 -12.53 8.94 9.83
C VAL A 226 -11.04 8.65 9.97
N MET A 227 -10.28 8.68 8.86
CA MET A 227 -8.84 8.38 8.87
C MET A 227 -8.02 9.40 9.67
N THR A 228 -8.49 10.65 9.76
CA THR A 228 -7.82 11.74 10.49
C THR A 228 -8.44 12.06 11.84
N TYR A 229 -9.33 11.21 12.34
CA TYR A 229 -9.95 11.32 13.65
C TYR A 229 -10.73 12.63 13.84
N SER A 230 -11.48 13.09 12.84
CA SER A 230 -12.32 14.30 12.93
C SER A 230 -13.32 14.19 14.10
N ASP A 231 -13.59 15.34 14.73
CA ASP A 231 -14.43 15.39 15.92
C ASP A 231 -15.83 14.80 15.69
N GLY A 232 -16.23 13.86 16.54
CA GLY A 232 -17.54 13.23 16.50
C GLY A 232 -17.84 12.41 15.24
N VAL A 233 -16.86 12.12 14.38
CA VAL A 233 -17.07 11.42 13.11
C VAL A 233 -17.78 10.07 13.28
N TRP A 234 -17.50 9.33 14.35
CA TRP A 234 -18.17 8.07 14.66
C TRP A 234 -19.59 8.21 15.22
N LYS A 235 -20.06 9.44 15.51
CA LYS A 235 -21.46 9.73 15.92
C LYS A 235 -22.35 10.10 14.72
N THR A 236 -21.79 10.17 13.51
CA THR A 236 -22.54 10.55 12.31
C THR A 236 -23.48 9.42 11.84
N PRO A 237 -24.56 9.76 11.12
CA PRO A 237 -25.42 8.76 10.49
C PRO A 237 -24.68 7.85 9.52
N GLN A 238 -23.66 8.37 8.83
CA GLN A 238 -22.83 7.60 7.91
C GLN A 238 -22.01 6.52 8.65
N ALA A 239 -21.38 6.87 9.77
CA ALA A 239 -20.69 5.90 10.61
C ALA A 239 -21.64 4.80 11.11
N ARG A 240 -22.83 5.18 11.54
CA ARG A 240 -23.87 4.23 11.95
C ARG A 240 -24.26 3.30 10.80
N GLN A 241 -24.47 3.82 9.60
CA GLN A 241 -24.83 3.03 8.42
C GLN A 241 -23.74 1.99 8.07
N VAL A 242 -22.45 2.37 8.15
CA VAL A 242 -21.32 1.44 7.98
C VAL A 242 -21.40 0.28 8.97
N LEU A 243 -21.63 0.58 10.25
CA LEU A 243 -21.70 -0.45 11.29
C LEU A 243 -22.95 -1.35 11.15
N ASP A 244 -24.08 -0.79 10.74
CA ASP A 244 -25.33 -1.54 10.54
C ASP A 244 -25.22 -2.49 9.34
N ILE A 245 -24.67 -2.02 8.19
CA ILE A 245 -24.40 -2.87 7.03
C ILE A 245 -23.45 -4.01 7.43
N THR A 246 -22.36 -3.67 8.12
CA THR A 246 -21.37 -4.66 8.55
C THR A 246 -22.01 -5.69 9.49
N THR A 247 -22.74 -5.26 10.49
CA THR A 247 -23.40 -6.17 11.45
C THR A 247 -24.37 -7.10 10.73
N LYS A 248 -25.12 -6.59 9.76
CA LYS A 248 -26.02 -7.42 8.95
C LYS A 248 -25.22 -8.45 8.11
N LEU A 249 -24.11 -8.05 7.48
CA LEU A 249 -23.23 -8.98 6.75
C LEU A 249 -22.67 -10.06 7.68
N LEU A 250 -22.18 -9.66 8.85
CA LEU A 250 -21.62 -10.59 9.85
C LEU A 250 -22.65 -11.63 10.35
N SER A 251 -23.95 -11.31 10.33
CA SER A 251 -25.00 -12.28 10.65
C SER A 251 -25.12 -13.44 9.64
N TYR A 252 -24.55 -13.27 8.45
CA TYR A 252 -24.45 -14.30 7.41
C TYR A 252 -23.09 -15.00 7.37
N ALA A 253 -22.19 -14.68 8.32
CA ALA A 253 -20.86 -15.30 8.35
C ALA A 253 -20.94 -16.80 8.66
N ALA A 254 -20.01 -17.57 8.11
CA ALA A 254 -19.86 -18.97 8.47
C ALA A 254 -19.62 -19.12 9.99
N LYS A 255 -20.31 -20.06 10.62
CA LYS A 255 -20.22 -20.26 12.08
C LYS A 255 -18.82 -20.57 12.59
N THR A 256 -17.96 -21.10 11.72
CA THR A 256 -16.57 -21.45 12.03
C THR A 256 -15.61 -20.25 11.92
N THR A 257 -16.06 -19.13 11.35
CA THR A 257 -15.19 -17.99 11.03
C THR A 257 -14.42 -17.50 12.25
N VAL A 258 -15.10 -17.22 13.36
CA VAL A 258 -14.46 -16.68 14.57
C VAL A 258 -13.42 -17.64 15.15
N GLY A 259 -13.72 -18.96 15.14
CA GLY A 259 -12.83 -20.00 15.68
C GLY A 259 -11.52 -20.15 14.88
N TYR A 260 -11.53 -19.77 13.61
CA TYR A 260 -10.36 -19.85 12.72
C TYR A 260 -9.76 -18.48 12.36
N ALA A 261 -10.33 -17.39 12.86
CA ALA A 261 -9.86 -16.03 12.57
C ALA A 261 -8.63 -15.65 13.40
N ASN A 262 -7.57 -16.44 13.32
CA ASN A 262 -6.28 -16.24 14.04
C ASN A 262 -5.10 -16.58 13.12
N GLU A 263 -3.88 -16.20 13.53
CA GLU A 263 -2.68 -16.36 12.71
C GLU A 263 -2.33 -17.82 12.36
N GLN A 264 -2.73 -18.79 13.18
CA GLN A 264 -2.44 -20.22 12.97
C GLN A 264 -3.44 -20.89 12.01
N ASP A 265 -4.70 -20.45 12.02
CA ASP A 265 -5.81 -21.16 11.40
C ASP A 265 -6.48 -20.39 10.25
N PHE A 266 -6.08 -19.16 9.96
CA PHE A 266 -6.76 -18.28 8.99
C PHE A 266 -6.95 -18.93 7.59
N THR A 267 -6.04 -19.80 7.19
CA THR A 267 -6.14 -20.53 5.93
C THR A 267 -7.34 -21.51 5.91
N LYS A 268 -7.89 -21.92 7.06
CA LYS A 268 -9.12 -22.73 7.14
C LYS A 268 -10.35 -21.92 6.72
N ASN A 269 -10.38 -20.62 7.04
CA ASN A 269 -11.42 -19.71 6.55
C ASN A 269 -11.27 -19.51 5.02
N GLN A 270 -10.06 -19.36 4.51
CA GLN A 270 -9.80 -19.31 3.07
C GLN A 270 -10.20 -20.63 2.38
N GLN A 271 -9.90 -21.78 2.98
CA GLN A 271 -10.28 -23.09 2.46
C GLN A 271 -11.80 -23.25 2.33
N SER A 272 -12.59 -22.63 3.21
CA SER A 272 -14.06 -22.69 3.12
C SER A 272 -14.59 -22.08 1.81
N LEU A 273 -13.90 -21.07 1.27
CA LEU A 273 -14.22 -20.51 -0.05
C LEU A 273 -13.86 -21.49 -1.18
N LEU A 274 -12.68 -22.12 -1.11
CA LEU A 274 -12.23 -23.10 -2.10
C LEU A 274 -13.13 -24.33 -2.14
N ASP A 275 -13.71 -24.70 -1.00
CA ASP A 275 -14.65 -25.83 -0.84
C ASP A 275 -16.09 -25.46 -1.25
N ASN A 276 -16.39 -24.25 -1.69
CA ASN A 276 -17.73 -23.74 -1.95
C ASN A 276 -18.65 -23.73 -0.70
N LYS A 277 -18.09 -23.68 0.51
CA LYS A 277 -18.84 -23.56 1.76
C LYS A 277 -19.17 -22.11 2.12
N THR A 278 -18.48 -21.17 1.49
CA THR A 278 -18.66 -19.72 1.67
C THR A 278 -18.58 -19.03 0.31
N LEU A 279 -19.38 -17.95 0.12
CA LEU A 279 -19.42 -17.24 -1.17
C LEU A 279 -18.35 -16.15 -1.28
N PHE A 280 -18.21 -15.33 -0.24
CA PHE A 280 -17.32 -14.16 -0.27
C PHE A 280 -16.36 -14.10 0.92
N MET A 281 -15.19 -13.55 0.66
CA MET A 281 -14.15 -13.36 1.65
C MET A 281 -13.37 -12.07 1.31
N PRO A 282 -13.21 -11.09 2.23
CA PRO A 282 -12.33 -9.97 2.01
C PRO A 282 -10.89 -10.47 1.96
N ASN A 283 -10.21 -10.18 0.86
CA ASN A 283 -8.82 -10.60 0.65
C ASN A 283 -8.18 -9.75 -0.48
N GLY A 284 -6.90 -9.96 -0.73
CA GLY A 284 -6.17 -9.37 -1.84
C GLY A 284 -5.66 -10.41 -2.83
N THR A 285 -4.96 -9.94 -3.85
CA THR A 285 -4.41 -10.79 -4.92
C THR A 285 -3.46 -11.88 -4.43
N TRP A 286 -2.85 -11.71 -3.27
CA TRP A 286 -1.92 -12.68 -2.66
C TRP A 286 -2.58 -14.01 -2.28
N VAL A 287 -3.92 -14.06 -2.12
CA VAL A 287 -4.65 -15.29 -1.79
C VAL A 287 -4.42 -16.39 -2.83
N VAL A 288 -4.22 -16.03 -4.09
CA VAL A 288 -3.91 -16.98 -5.17
C VAL A 288 -2.60 -17.72 -4.87
N GLY A 289 -1.57 -17.00 -4.43
CA GLY A 289 -0.29 -17.56 -4.04
C GLY A 289 -0.34 -18.33 -2.72
N GLU A 290 -1.01 -17.77 -1.70
CA GLU A 290 -1.17 -18.42 -0.38
C GLU A 290 -1.86 -19.78 -0.48
N MET A 291 -2.85 -19.89 -1.36
CA MET A 291 -3.69 -21.09 -1.52
C MET A 291 -3.36 -21.91 -2.78
N LYS A 292 -2.19 -21.69 -3.43
CA LYS A 292 -1.84 -22.32 -4.72
C LYS A 292 -1.91 -23.85 -4.68
N ASP A 293 -1.43 -24.46 -3.60
CA ASP A 293 -1.35 -25.91 -3.42
C ASP A 293 -2.58 -26.50 -2.67
N ALA A 294 -3.52 -25.65 -2.27
CA ALA A 294 -4.71 -26.07 -1.54
C ALA A 294 -5.72 -26.77 -2.45
N PRO A 295 -6.35 -27.87 -1.99
CA PRO A 295 -7.41 -28.52 -2.74
C PRO A 295 -8.58 -27.54 -2.93
N ARG A 296 -9.27 -27.66 -4.07
CA ARG A 296 -10.40 -26.80 -4.39
C ARG A 296 -11.50 -27.55 -5.11
N ALA A 297 -12.73 -27.04 -5.01
CA ALA A 297 -13.88 -27.59 -5.69
C ALA A 297 -13.65 -27.63 -7.22
N SER A 298 -14.26 -28.61 -7.88
CA SER A 298 -14.18 -28.73 -9.34
C SER A 298 -14.77 -27.48 -10.01
N GLY A 299 -14.07 -26.96 -11.01
CA GLY A 299 -14.47 -25.74 -11.71
C GLY A 299 -14.26 -24.45 -10.90
N PHE A 300 -13.44 -24.48 -9.84
CA PHE A 300 -13.11 -23.29 -9.08
C PHE A 300 -12.30 -22.31 -9.94
N GLU A 301 -12.79 -21.07 -10.01
CA GLU A 301 -12.11 -19.95 -10.68
C GLU A 301 -12.03 -18.75 -9.73
N TRP A 302 -10.81 -18.23 -9.53
CA TRP A 302 -10.62 -17.03 -8.74
C TRP A 302 -11.26 -15.82 -9.40
N ALA A 303 -11.96 -15.02 -8.61
CA ALA A 303 -12.40 -13.69 -8.99
C ALA A 303 -12.50 -12.79 -7.77
N MET A 304 -12.57 -11.50 -8.00
CA MET A 304 -12.78 -10.47 -6.98
C MET A 304 -13.88 -9.52 -7.44
N ALA A 305 -14.61 -8.98 -6.51
CA ALA A 305 -15.59 -7.92 -6.72
C ALA A 305 -15.32 -6.76 -5.78
N PRO A 306 -15.60 -5.52 -6.16
CA PRO A 306 -15.72 -4.43 -5.21
C PRO A 306 -16.90 -4.70 -4.27
N LEU A 307 -16.99 -3.95 -3.17
CA LEU A 307 -18.17 -4.02 -2.32
C LEU A 307 -19.43 -3.64 -3.12
N PRO A 308 -20.61 -4.19 -2.76
CA PRO A 308 -21.87 -3.73 -3.34
C PRO A 308 -22.09 -2.24 -3.09
N ALA A 309 -22.58 -1.52 -4.09
CA ALA A 309 -22.88 -0.10 -3.94
C ALA A 309 -23.96 0.13 -2.87
N VAL A 310 -23.86 1.25 -2.15
CA VAL A 310 -24.87 1.67 -1.16
C VAL A 310 -26.20 2.05 -1.85
N SER A 311 -26.11 2.52 -3.09
CA SER A 311 -27.26 2.80 -3.95
C SER A 311 -26.96 2.35 -5.38
N ALA A 312 -28.00 2.00 -6.12
CA ALA A 312 -27.86 1.55 -7.51
C ALA A 312 -27.10 2.59 -8.35
N GLY A 313 -26.06 2.15 -9.06
CA GLY A 313 -25.21 3.01 -9.89
C GLY A 313 -24.26 3.93 -9.10
N GLY A 314 -24.18 3.76 -7.77
CA GLY A 314 -23.26 4.52 -6.93
C GLY A 314 -21.79 4.20 -7.22
N LYS A 315 -20.92 5.14 -6.90
CA LYS A 315 -19.47 4.96 -6.94
C LYS A 315 -19.06 3.88 -5.93
N ARG A 316 -18.10 3.06 -6.31
CA ARG A 316 -17.54 2.00 -5.47
C ARG A 316 -16.04 2.23 -5.29
N TYR A 317 -15.55 1.92 -4.13
CA TYR A 317 -14.14 2.03 -3.84
C TYR A 317 -13.52 0.65 -3.67
N LEU A 318 -12.28 0.54 -4.12
CA LEU A 318 -11.49 -0.69 -4.00
C LEU A 318 -10.24 -0.37 -3.20
N THR A 319 -10.21 -0.83 -1.96
CA THR A 319 -9.02 -0.62 -1.11
C THR A 319 -7.82 -1.26 -1.77
N THR A 320 -6.74 -0.50 -1.84
CA THR A 320 -5.56 -0.83 -2.61
C THR A 320 -4.33 -0.70 -1.73
N ILE A 321 -3.63 -1.80 -1.52
CA ILE A 321 -2.36 -1.78 -0.79
C ILE A 321 -1.26 -1.33 -1.75
N VAL A 322 -0.45 -0.39 -1.30
CA VAL A 322 0.62 0.20 -2.11
C VAL A 322 1.94 0.11 -1.35
N GLU A 323 2.96 -0.42 -2.01
CA GLU A 323 4.36 -0.21 -1.62
C GLU A 323 4.91 1.01 -2.36
N SER A 324 5.79 1.75 -1.71
CA SER A 324 6.26 3.02 -2.26
C SER A 324 7.77 3.09 -2.39
N ALA A 325 8.23 3.79 -3.42
CA ALA A 325 9.60 4.29 -3.52
C ALA A 325 9.64 5.74 -3.02
N TRP A 326 10.69 6.08 -2.29
CA TRP A 326 10.89 7.43 -1.78
C TRP A 326 12.37 7.79 -1.66
N VAL A 327 12.63 9.08 -1.61
CA VAL A 327 13.97 9.68 -1.50
C VAL A 327 14.05 10.39 -0.15
N PRO A 328 15.01 10.05 0.73
CA PRO A 328 15.25 10.83 1.94
C PRO A 328 15.70 12.25 1.58
N SER A 329 15.30 13.26 2.36
CA SER A 329 15.75 14.64 2.16
C SER A 329 17.27 14.80 2.31
N GLY A 330 17.92 13.90 3.06
CA GLY A 330 19.37 13.84 3.23
C GLY A 330 20.13 13.08 2.14
N ALA A 331 19.45 12.56 1.11
CA ALA A 331 20.08 11.90 -0.02
C ALA A 331 21.05 12.83 -0.76
N GLN A 332 22.17 12.30 -1.21
CA GLN A 332 23.23 13.09 -1.84
C GLN A 332 23.02 13.24 -3.36
N ASN A 333 22.46 12.23 -4.02
CA ASN A 333 22.34 12.17 -5.48
C ASN A 333 20.85 12.22 -5.91
N LYS A 334 20.14 13.28 -5.50
CA LYS A 334 18.68 13.42 -5.69
C LYS A 334 18.24 13.39 -7.15
N ASP A 335 19.02 14.02 -8.04
CA ASP A 335 18.68 14.02 -9.47
C ASP A 335 18.77 12.61 -10.07
N ALA A 336 19.83 11.86 -9.75
CA ALA A 336 19.96 10.46 -10.18
C ALA A 336 18.88 9.57 -9.52
N ALA A 337 18.51 9.85 -8.26
CA ALA A 337 17.42 9.16 -7.57
C ALA A 337 16.07 9.39 -8.28
N LYS A 338 15.76 10.63 -8.67
CA LYS A 338 14.53 10.97 -9.40
C LYS A 338 14.49 10.35 -10.77
N ASP A 339 15.61 10.35 -11.50
CA ASP A 339 15.74 9.69 -12.80
C ASP A 339 15.51 8.16 -12.68
N PHE A 340 16.13 7.53 -11.68
CA PHE A 340 15.90 6.10 -11.42
C PHE A 340 14.43 5.84 -11.04
N VAL A 341 13.81 6.66 -10.19
CA VAL A 341 12.39 6.51 -9.85
C VAL A 341 11.50 6.65 -11.08
N ALA A 342 11.79 7.59 -11.99
CA ALA A 342 11.06 7.69 -13.27
C ALA A 342 11.27 6.46 -14.14
N TYR A 343 12.50 5.92 -14.21
CA TYR A 343 12.80 4.69 -14.95
C TYR A 343 12.01 3.48 -14.44
N LEU A 344 11.75 3.40 -13.13
CA LEU A 344 10.97 2.29 -12.56
C LEU A 344 9.58 2.15 -13.19
N TYR A 345 9.04 3.18 -13.85
CA TYR A 345 7.76 3.14 -14.57
C TYR A 345 7.91 2.84 -16.08
N SER A 346 9.11 2.53 -16.55
CA SER A 346 9.30 2.12 -17.94
C SER A 346 8.62 0.77 -18.21
N ASP A 347 8.23 0.54 -19.47
CA ASP A 347 7.65 -0.75 -19.88
C ASP A 347 8.60 -1.92 -19.58
N GLU A 348 9.91 -1.68 -19.68
CA GLU A 348 10.93 -2.67 -19.34
C GLU A 348 10.92 -3.01 -17.84
N ALA A 349 10.98 -2.00 -16.95
CA ALA A 349 10.95 -2.22 -15.52
C ALA A 349 9.59 -2.82 -15.08
N THR A 350 8.48 -2.31 -15.61
CA THR A 350 7.13 -2.84 -15.39
C THR A 350 7.04 -4.33 -15.77
N GLY A 351 7.62 -4.72 -16.90
CA GLY A 351 7.66 -6.12 -17.34
C GLY A 351 8.52 -7.01 -16.44
N ILE A 352 9.61 -6.49 -15.88
CA ILE A 352 10.47 -7.22 -14.93
C ILE A 352 9.69 -7.45 -13.62
N PHE A 353 9.07 -6.42 -13.07
CA PHE A 353 8.30 -6.51 -11.84
C PHE A 353 7.10 -7.45 -11.99
N ALA A 354 6.36 -7.36 -13.09
CA ALA A 354 5.20 -8.21 -13.33
C ALA A 354 5.53 -9.72 -13.34
N LYS A 355 6.72 -10.11 -13.82
CA LYS A 355 7.19 -11.52 -13.76
C LYS A 355 7.35 -12.04 -12.34
N SER A 356 7.55 -11.16 -11.36
CA SER A 356 7.62 -11.49 -9.94
C SER A 356 6.29 -11.24 -9.20
N ASN A 357 5.19 -11.03 -9.93
CA ASN A 357 3.88 -10.64 -9.39
C ASN A 357 3.89 -9.31 -8.60
N ALA A 358 4.91 -8.50 -8.74
CA ALA A 358 4.98 -7.15 -8.22
C ALA A 358 4.35 -6.19 -9.25
N ILE A 359 3.05 -6.04 -9.19
CA ILE A 359 2.28 -5.32 -10.22
C ILE A 359 2.32 -3.83 -9.97
N GLN A 360 2.80 -3.08 -10.94
CA GLN A 360 2.84 -1.63 -10.87
C GLN A 360 1.48 -0.99 -11.22
N PRO A 361 1.13 0.16 -10.58
CA PRO A 361 -0.14 0.82 -10.82
C PRO A 361 -0.12 1.63 -12.12
N VAL A 362 0.10 0.96 -13.25
CA VAL A 362 0.10 1.59 -14.59
C VAL A 362 -1.15 1.22 -15.37
N LYS A 363 -1.65 2.15 -16.17
CA LYS A 363 -2.85 1.95 -16.99
C LYS A 363 -2.67 0.80 -17.96
N GLY A 364 -3.70 -0.05 -18.07
CA GLY A 364 -3.72 -1.17 -19.00
C GLY A 364 -2.87 -2.37 -18.57
N ILE A 365 -2.29 -2.38 -17.38
CA ILE A 365 -1.43 -3.47 -16.90
C ILE A 365 -2.14 -4.83 -16.93
N ALA A 366 -3.45 -4.87 -16.65
CA ALA A 366 -4.24 -6.08 -16.65
C ALA A 366 -4.13 -6.89 -17.96
N LYS A 367 -3.89 -6.22 -19.09
CA LYS A 367 -3.75 -6.86 -20.42
C LYS A 367 -2.48 -7.69 -20.57
N THR A 368 -1.50 -7.45 -19.71
CA THR A 368 -0.17 -8.14 -19.75
C THR A 368 -0.06 -9.21 -18.68
N LEU A 369 -1.04 -9.33 -17.77
CA LEU A 369 -0.99 -10.23 -16.63
C LEU A 369 -1.49 -11.64 -16.98
N PRO A 370 -1.02 -12.68 -16.25
CA PRO A 370 -1.55 -14.02 -16.35
C PRO A 370 -3.07 -14.06 -16.11
N ALA A 371 -3.77 -14.99 -16.80
CA ALA A 371 -5.22 -15.11 -16.74
C ALA A 371 -5.80 -15.29 -15.32
N GLU A 372 -5.02 -15.85 -14.39
CA GLU A 372 -5.44 -15.99 -12.98
C GLU A 372 -5.42 -14.67 -12.20
N ILE A 373 -4.53 -13.74 -12.57
CA ILE A 373 -4.29 -12.48 -11.87
C ILE A 373 -5.01 -11.31 -12.56
N ALA A 374 -5.07 -11.32 -13.88
CA ALA A 374 -5.67 -10.22 -14.66
C ALA A 374 -7.08 -9.79 -14.19
N PRO A 375 -8.02 -10.71 -13.83
CA PRO A 375 -9.35 -10.32 -13.40
C PRO A 375 -9.39 -9.41 -12.17
N PHE A 376 -8.41 -9.51 -11.28
CA PHE A 376 -8.33 -8.65 -10.09
C PHE A 376 -8.02 -7.19 -10.47
N TYR A 377 -7.16 -7.00 -11.46
CA TYR A 377 -6.72 -5.67 -11.92
C TYR A 377 -7.67 -5.05 -12.95
N GLN A 378 -8.47 -5.86 -13.65
CA GLN A 378 -9.52 -5.39 -14.55
C GLN A 378 -10.61 -4.60 -13.81
N LEU A 379 -10.75 -4.76 -12.49
CA LEU A 379 -11.71 -3.98 -11.70
C LEU A 379 -11.48 -2.48 -11.80
N TYR A 380 -10.24 -2.03 -12.03
CA TYR A 380 -9.90 -0.63 -12.22
C TYR A 380 -10.26 -0.09 -13.62
N GLU A 381 -10.66 -0.96 -14.57
CA GLU A 381 -11.15 -0.55 -15.88
C GLU A 381 -12.66 -0.18 -15.84
N ASP A 382 -13.36 -0.55 -14.75
CA ASP A 382 -14.75 -0.13 -14.51
C ASP A 382 -14.77 1.35 -14.03
N PRO A 383 -15.38 2.27 -14.80
CA PRO A 383 -15.39 3.70 -14.45
C PRO A 383 -16.16 4.02 -13.16
N THR A 384 -16.94 3.07 -12.62
CA THR A 384 -17.62 3.23 -11.33
C THR A 384 -16.74 2.82 -10.15
N VAL A 385 -15.57 2.21 -10.41
CA VAL A 385 -14.62 1.75 -9.39
C VAL A 385 -13.45 2.72 -9.29
N THR A 386 -13.12 3.13 -8.08
CA THR A 386 -11.99 4.02 -7.79
C THR A 386 -11.03 3.34 -6.81
N ALA A 387 -9.73 3.42 -7.08
CA ALA A 387 -8.73 2.98 -6.13
C ALA A 387 -8.81 3.84 -4.85
N LEU A 388 -8.80 3.18 -3.70
CA LEU A 388 -8.75 3.82 -2.39
C LEU A 388 -7.45 3.41 -1.71
N VAL A 389 -6.56 4.36 -1.51
CA VAL A 389 -5.25 4.12 -0.87
C VAL A 389 -5.19 4.91 0.43
N GLY A 390 -4.66 4.29 1.47
CA GLY A 390 -4.47 4.94 2.75
C GLY A 390 -5.05 4.14 3.92
N GLY A 391 -4.97 4.75 5.09
CA GLY A 391 -5.41 4.19 6.35
C GLY A 391 -5.44 5.26 7.42
N PHE A 392 -5.58 4.85 8.67
CA PHE A 392 -5.58 5.77 9.80
C PHE A 392 -4.28 6.58 9.88
N ALA A 393 -4.42 7.88 10.09
CA ALA A 393 -3.30 8.80 10.28
C ALA A 393 -2.47 8.38 11.50
N SER A 394 -1.16 8.53 11.38
CA SER A 394 -0.23 8.29 12.50
C SER A 394 -0.40 9.37 13.57
N THR A 395 -0.42 8.95 14.84
CA THR A 395 -0.45 9.82 16.02
C THR A 395 0.63 9.40 17.01
N ALA A 396 0.88 10.21 18.02
CA ALA A 396 1.60 9.72 19.19
C ALA A 396 0.84 8.52 19.80
N PRO A 397 1.55 7.49 20.31
CA PRO A 397 0.91 6.36 20.96
C PRO A 397 0.07 6.80 22.16
N VAL A 398 -1.14 6.28 22.26
CA VAL A 398 -2.03 6.48 23.43
C VAL A 398 -2.20 5.14 24.12
N GLU A 399 -1.85 5.07 25.41
CA GLU A 399 -1.94 3.83 26.18
C GLU A 399 -3.37 3.27 26.17
N GLY A 400 -3.48 1.97 25.88
CA GLY A 400 -4.76 1.26 25.83
C GLY A 400 -5.66 1.63 24.65
N VAL A 401 -5.18 2.39 23.66
CA VAL A 401 -5.95 2.75 22.45
C VAL A 401 -5.37 2.05 21.24
N ASN A 402 -6.21 1.24 20.59
CA ASN A 402 -5.92 0.61 19.30
C ASN A 402 -7.16 0.75 18.40
N ILE A 403 -7.18 1.79 17.55
CA ILE A 403 -8.34 2.05 16.68
C ILE A 403 -8.59 0.91 15.69
N LYS A 404 -7.53 0.31 15.14
CA LYS A 404 -7.64 -0.83 14.22
C LYS A 404 -8.26 -2.04 14.94
N GLY A 405 -7.75 -2.40 16.11
CA GLY A 405 -8.34 -3.48 16.92
C GLY A 405 -9.78 -3.14 17.34
N THR A 406 -10.08 -1.90 17.71
CA THR A 406 -11.45 -1.48 18.05
C THR A 406 -12.39 -1.62 16.85
N LEU A 407 -11.92 -1.32 15.62
CA LEU A 407 -12.73 -1.44 14.42
C LEU A 407 -12.85 -2.90 13.94
N PHE A 408 -11.74 -3.61 13.83
CA PHE A 408 -11.69 -4.92 13.17
C PHE A 408 -11.99 -6.08 14.13
N ASP A 409 -11.34 -6.13 15.31
CA ASP A 409 -11.47 -7.28 16.21
C ASP A 409 -12.88 -7.36 16.84
N THR A 410 -13.56 -6.23 16.96
CA THR A 410 -14.94 -6.18 17.47
C THR A 410 -15.92 -6.97 16.56
N ALA A 411 -15.59 -7.18 15.26
CA ALA A 411 -16.39 -8.02 14.38
C ALA A 411 -16.59 -9.44 14.95
N ASN A 412 -15.54 -10.02 15.57
CA ASN A 412 -15.66 -11.32 16.26
C ASN A 412 -16.70 -11.26 17.39
N SER A 413 -16.69 -10.20 18.20
CA SER A 413 -17.65 -10.02 19.31
C SER A 413 -19.07 -9.76 18.82
N ILE A 414 -19.24 -9.13 17.66
CA ILE A 414 -20.57 -8.97 17.02
C ILE A 414 -21.12 -10.33 16.58
N ILE A 415 -20.30 -11.17 15.92
CA ILE A 415 -20.72 -12.52 15.50
C ILE A 415 -21.08 -13.40 16.72
N SER A 416 -20.28 -13.34 17.79
CA SER A 416 -20.51 -14.09 19.02
C SER A 416 -21.67 -13.55 19.86
N GLY A 417 -22.16 -12.32 19.59
CA GLY A 417 -23.19 -11.66 20.38
C GLY A 417 -22.69 -11.04 21.69
N ASP A 418 -21.36 -10.93 21.86
CA ASP A 418 -20.74 -10.38 23.08
C ASP A 418 -20.81 -8.85 23.12
N LYS A 419 -20.95 -8.20 21.96
CA LYS A 419 -21.08 -6.75 21.82
C LYS A 419 -22.23 -6.38 20.89
N THR A 420 -22.83 -5.22 21.18
CA THR A 420 -23.83 -4.59 20.32
C THR A 420 -23.20 -3.54 19.40
N VAL A 421 -23.91 -3.16 18.35
CA VAL A 421 -23.52 -2.04 17.46
C VAL A 421 -23.30 -0.74 18.22
N ASP A 422 -24.15 -0.45 19.21
CA ASP A 422 -24.06 0.77 20.03
C ASP A 422 -22.76 0.78 20.86
N GLN A 423 -22.40 -0.36 21.44
CA GLN A 423 -21.13 -0.52 22.16
C GLN A 423 -19.94 -0.37 21.22
N TRP A 424 -20.04 -0.91 20.02
CA TRP A 424 -19.00 -0.77 18.99
C TRP A 424 -18.80 0.69 18.59
N GLN A 425 -19.89 1.37 18.25
CA GLN A 425 -19.87 2.78 17.85
C GLN A 425 -19.31 3.68 18.97
N THR A 426 -19.70 3.42 20.21
CA THR A 426 -19.19 4.15 21.39
C THR A 426 -17.68 3.96 21.54
N ALA A 427 -17.20 2.72 21.47
CA ALA A 427 -15.77 2.40 21.58
C ALA A 427 -14.93 3.05 20.48
N LEU A 428 -15.45 3.09 19.24
CA LEU A 428 -14.79 3.75 18.11
C LEU A 428 -14.71 5.26 18.31
N ASN A 429 -15.81 5.87 18.77
CA ASN A 429 -15.82 7.31 19.08
C ASN A 429 -14.78 7.65 20.15
N ASP A 430 -14.73 6.88 21.24
CA ASP A 430 -13.84 7.13 22.36
C ASP A 430 -12.36 6.94 21.96
N ALA A 431 -12.06 5.92 21.17
CA ALA A 431 -10.72 5.68 20.64
C ALA A 431 -10.29 6.81 19.69
N SER A 432 -11.17 7.19 18.75
CA SER A 432 -10.93 8.27 17.79
C SER A 432 -10.66 9.61 18.48
N GLU A 433 -11.46 9.96 19.50
CA GLU A 433 -11.30 11.20 20.26
C GLU A 433 -9.95 11.27 20.99
N LYS A 434 -9.52 10.16 21.62
CA LYS A 434 -8.22 10.09 22.30
C LYS A 434 -7.05 10.26 21.30
N LEU A 435 -7.15 9.65 20.12
CA LEU A 435 -6.14 9.80 19.06
C LEU A 435 -6.13 11.21 18.48
N ARG A 436 -7.29 11.84 18.31
CA ARG A 436 -7.40 13.24 17.86
C ARG A 436 -6.70 14.20 18.82
N GLN A 437 -6.83 13.95 20.12
CA GLN A 437 -6.15 14.76 21.14
C GLN A 437 -4.62 14.54 21.12
N ALA A 438 -4.17 13.34 20.85
CA ALA A 438 -2.75 13.00 20.78
C ALA A 438 -2.06 13.50 19.48
N GLY A 439 -2.83 13.83 18.44
CA GLY A 439 -2.34 14.38 17.17
C GLY A 439 -2.25 15.92 17.14
N LYS A 440 -2.68 16.58 18.21
CA LYS A 440 -2.57 18.03 18.40
C LYS A 440 -1.27 18.39 19.12
#